data_77277011fd2792ef1946f8dc9f5eb26f
#
_entry.id   77277011fd2792ef1946f8dc9f5eb26f
#
_cell.length_a   1.000
_cell.length_b   1.000
_cell.length_c   1.000
_cell.angle_alpha   90.00
_cell.angle_beta   90.00
_cell.angle_gamma   90.00
#
_symmetry.space_group_name_H-M   'P 1'
#
loop_
_entity.id
_entity.type
_entity.pdbx_description
1 polymer ?
#
loop_
_entity_poly.entity_id
_entity_poly.type
_entity_poly.pdbx_seq_one_letter_code
_entity_poly.pdbx_strand_id
1 'polypeptide(L)'
;EGKRGNYSETDSVKPFNNYGLSKLGGECSVAMYYNSLILRVTMTEKPFSYKKAYSNLKTNFMYHEELVSILPKLIDKYGIINVGGKIQSVYDFAKKDNPKIKKIIVKTKNEMPLNQTMDINKLKIIVGQK
;
A
#
# COMPACT_ATOMS: atom_id res chain seq x y z
N GLU A 1 7.98 8.78 -2.46
CA GLU A 1 9.27 9.11 -1.85
C GLU A 1 9.74 8.08 -0.82
N GLY A 2 8.83 7.56 0.06
CA GLY A 2 9.09 6.45 0.96
C GLY A 2 10.13 6.71 2.08
N LYS A 3 10.28 7.97 2.50
CA LYS A 3 11.16 8.36 3.61
C LYS A 3 10.38 8.63 4.89
N ARG A 4 9.38 9.52 4.82
CA ARG A 4 8.58 9.96 5.97
C ARG A 4 7.58 8.88 6.41
N GLY A 5 6.91 8.26 5.47
CA GLY A 5 5.77 7.38 5.72
C GLY A 5 4.49 8.14 6.05
N ASN A 6 3.44 7.38 6.30
CA ASN A 6 2.10 7.88 6.61
C ASN A 6 1.61 8.94 5.60
N TYR A 7 1.78 8.64 4.31
CA TYR A 7 1.39 9.53 3.22
C TYR A 7 -0.13 9.58 3.08
N SER A 8 -0.69 10.77 3.11
CA SER A 8 -2.10 11.03 2.85
C SER A 8 -2.41 11.06 1.35
N GLU A 9 -3.69 11.08 1.00
CA GLU A 9 -4.15 11.20 -0.39
C GLU A 9 -3.73 12.54 -1.02
N THR A 10 -3.51 13.57 -0.22
CA THR A 10 -3.13 14.93 -0.66
C THR A 10 -1.62 15.14 -0.76
N ASP A 11 -0.82 14.19 -0.28
CA ASP A 11 0.63 14.29 -0.39
C ASP A 11 1.10 14.18 -1.84
N SER A 12 2.14 14.96 -2.19
CA SER A 12 2.76 14.92 -3.51
C SER A 12 3.30 13.54 -3.83
N VAL A 13 2.93 13.01 -4.99
CA VAL A 13 3.38 11.70 -5.47
C VAL A 13 4.75 11.85 -6.12
N LYS A 14 5.75 11.13 -5.61
CA LYS A 14 7.12 11.11 -6.14
C LYS A 14 7.51 9.67 -6.43
N PRO A 15 7.29 9.17 -7.67
CA PRO A 15 7.68 7.82 -8.07
C PRO A 15 9.17 7.60 -7.88
N PHE A 16 9.52 6.44 -7.41
CA PHE A 16 10.90 6.06 -7.14
C PHE A 16 11.50 5.24 -8.29
N ASN A 17 10.67 4.60 -9.13
CA ASN A 17 11.07 3.78 -10.26
C ASN A 17 10.06 3.87 -11.41
N ASN A 18 10.40 3.22 -12.54
CA ASN A 18 9.54 3.23 -13.74
C ASN A 18 8.17 2.61 -13.50
N TYR A 19 8.06 1.60 -12.64
CA TYR A 19 6.77 1.02 -12.26
C TYR A 19 5.90 2.07 -11.57
N GLY A 20 6.44 2.75 -10.56
CA GLY A 20 5.73 3.83 -9.87
C GLY A 20 5.33 4.97 -10.83
N LEU A 21 6.22 5.31 -11.79
CA LEU A 21 5.94 6.33 -12.80
C LEU A 21 4.77 5.91 -13.71
N SER A 22 4.72 4.65 -14.16
CA SER A 22 3.61 4.14 -14.97
C SER A 22 2.27 4.16 -14.22
N LYS A 23 2.27 3.85 -12.91
CA LYS A 23 1.09 3.95 -12.06
C LYS A 23 0.60 5.39 -11.90
N LEU A 24 1.53 6.33 -11.71
CA LEU A 24 1.18 7.75 -11.67
C LEU A 24 0.58 8.23 -12.99
N GLY A 25 1.12 7.79 -14.13
CA GLY A 25 0.55 8.11 -15.44
C GLY A 25 -0.89 7.63 -15.58
N GLY A 26 -1.19 6.40 -15.14
CA GLY A 26 -2.56 5.88 -15.07
C GLY A 26 -3.46 6.68 -14.12
N GLU A 27 -2.98 7.07 -12.96
CA GLU A 27 -3.71 7.92 -12.01
C GLU A 27 -4.04 9.28 -12.63
N CYS A 28 -3.08 9.93 -13.30
CA CYS A 28 -3.30 11.20 -13.99
C CYS A 28 -4.35 11.07 -15.09
N SER A 29 -4.34 9.98 -15.86
CA SER A 29 -5.32 9.75 -16.92
C SER A 29 -6.74 9.58 -16.38
N VAL A 30 -6.90 8.82 -15.28
CA VAL A 30 -8.20 8.61 -14.64
C VAL A 30 -8.70 9.88 -13.96
N ALA A 31 -7.80 10.68 -13.37
CA ALA A 31 -8.13 11.93 -12.69
C ALA A 31 -8.72 13.01 -13.62
N MET A 32 -8.64 12.85 -14.95
CA MET A 32 -9.33 13.71 -15.91
C MET A 32 -10.86 13.60 -15.81
N TYR A 33 -11.37 12.53 -15.21
CA TYR A 33 -12.80 12.32 -14.99
C TYR A 33 -13.15 12.70 -13.55
N TYR A 34 -13.97 13.73 -13.33
CA TYR A 34 -14.30 14.29 -12.01
C TYR A 34 -15.00 13.30 -11.07
N ASN A 35 -15.72 12.32 -11.63
CA ASN A 35 -16.43 11.27 -10.87
C ASN A 35 -15.67 9.94 -10.83
N SER A 36 -14.37 9.97 -11.02
CA SER A 36 -13.54 8.77 -10.96
C SER A 36 -13.15 8.40 -9.52
N LEU A 37 -12.91 7.12 -9.31
CA LEU A 37 -12.35 6.57 -8.08
C LEU A 37 -10.94 6.03 -8.35
N ILE A 38 -9.97 6.52 -7.59
CA ILE A 38 -8.58 6.07 -7.64
C ILE A 38 -8.23 5.43 -6.30
N LEU A 39 -7.90 4.15 -6.31
CA LEU A 39 -7.45 3.42 -5.14
C LEU A 39 -5.92 3.27 -5.17
N ARG A 40 -5.23 3.89 -4.22
CA ARG A 40 -3.80 3.65 -3.98
C ARG A 40 -3.67 2.48 -3.03
N VAL A 41 -3.35 1.30 -3.55
CA VAL A 41 -3.44 0.05 -2.81
C VAL A 41 -2.05 -0.52 -2.52
N THR A 42 -1.86 -1.02 -1.30
CA THR A 42 -0.70 -1.85 -0.93
C THR A 42 -1.18 -3.25 -0.58
N MET A 43 -1.11 -4.18 -1.52
CA MET A 43 -1.65 -5.54 -1.39
C MET A 43 -0.65 -6.61 -1.81
N THR A 44 -0.89 -7.83 -1.36
CA THR A 44 -0.14 -9.03 -1.74
C THR A 44 -1.05 -10.26 -1.74
N GLU A 45 -0.58 -11.34 -2.33
CA GLU A 45 -1.26 -12.63 -2.35
C GLU A 45 -1.13 -13.37 -1.00
N LYS A 46 -2.07 -14.27 -0.75
CA LYS A 46 -2.05 -15.19 0.38
C LYS A 46 -1.95 -16.63 -0.13
N PRO A 47 -1.02 -17.47 0.42
CA PRO A 47 0.01 -17.11 1.39
C PRO A 47 1.06 -16.16 0.78
N PHE A 48 1.79 -15.42 1.64
CA PHE A 48 2.89 -14.56 1.20
C PHE A 48 3.94 -15.38 0.43
N SER A 49 4.10 -15.13 -0.87
CA SER A 49 4.79 -16.04 -1.80
C SER A 49 6.32 -16.03 -1.71
N TYR A 50 6.90 -14.98 -1.13
CA TYR A 50 8.35 -14.86 -1.07
C TYR A 50 8.96 -15.63 0.08
N LYS A 51 10.16 -16.22 -0.15
CA LYS A 51 10.92 -16.97 0.87
C LYS A 51 11.63 -16.08 1.90
N LYS A 52 11.73 -14.77 1.62
CA LYS A 52 12.43 -13.78 2.44
C LYS A 52 11.57 -12.52 2.56
N ALA A 53 11.67 -11.83 3.70
CA ALA A 53 10.95 -10.59 3.92
C ALA A 53 11.81 -9.55 4.64
N TYR A 54 11.63 -8.28 4.25
CA TYR A 54 12.37 -7.15 4.81
C TYR A 54 11.82 -6.74 6.17
N SER A 55 12.70 -6.68 7.17
CA SER A 55 12.31 -6.26 8.53
C SER A 55 12.44 -4.77 8.77
N ASN A 56 13.21 -4.06 7.96
CA ASN A 56 13.40 -2.62 8.04
C ASN A 56 12.61 -1.83 6.99
N LEU A 57 11.75 -2.50 6.22
CA LEU A 57 10.82 -1.86 5.29
C LEU A 57 9.41 -1.91 5.87
N LYS A 58 8.80 -0.71 6.07
CA LYS A 58 7.44 -0.57 6.61
C LYS A 58 6.43 -0.28 5.50
N THR A 59 5.28 -0.93 5.59
CA THR A 59 4.18 -0.80 4.63
C THR A 59 2.84 -1.07 5.29
N ASN A 60 1.75 -0.89 4.54
CA ASN A 60 0.37 -1.23 4.92
C ASN A 60 -0.13 -2.46 4.17
N PHE A 61 0.64 -3.53 4.04
CA PHE A 61 0.16 -4.70 3.31
C PHE A 61 -1.17 -5.21 3.86
N MET A 62 -2.03 -5.59 2.92
CA MET A 62 -3.23 -6.37 3.12
C MET A 62 -3.27 -7.49 2.07
N TYR A 63 -4.08 -8.52 2.29
CA TYR A 63 -4.28 -9.57 1.30
C TYR A 63 -5.31 -9.17 0.24
N HIS A 64 -5.25 -9.77 -0.94
CA HIS A 64 -6.21 -9.52 -2.02
C HIS A 64 -7.64 -9.75 -1.56
N GLU A 65 -7.89 -10.80 -0.75
CA GLU A 65 -9.20 -11.13 -0.21
C GLU A 65 -9.75 -10.04 0.71
N GLU A 66 -8.87 -9.40 1.50
CA GLU A 66 -9.25 -8.27 2.35
C GLU A 66 -9.70 -7.07 1.50
N LEU A 67 -8.96 -6.77 0.40
CA LEU A 67 -9.36 -5.73 -0.54
C LEU A 67 -10.72 -6.06 -1.17
N VAL A 68 -10.90 -7.28 -1.68
CA VAL A 68 -12.16 -7.71 -2.31
C VAL A 68 -13.34 -7.54 -1.35
N SER A 69 -13.16 -7.86 -0.06
CA SER A 69 -14.22 -7.75 0.94
C SER A 69 -14.70 -6.32 1.20
N ILE A 70 -13.84 -5.32 0.97
CA ILE A 70 -14.18 -3.91 1.20
C ILE A 70 -14.56 -3.15 -0.08
N LEU A 71 -14.25 -3.67 -1.26
CA LEU A 71 -14.58 -3.03 -2.54
C LEU A 71 -16.04 -2.59 -2.67
N PRO A 72 -17.05 -3.38 -2.27
CA PRO A 72 -18.45 -2.95 -2.34
C PRO A 72 -18.76 -1.66 -1.59
N LYS A 73 -17.98 -1.32 -0.56
CA LYS A 73 -18.14 -0.08 0.22
C LYS A 73 -17.44 1.12 -0.43
N LEU A 74 -16.61 0.87 -1.43
CA LEU A 74 -15.80 1.89 -2.09
C LEU A 74 -16.33 2.27 -3.48
N ILE A 75 -17.06 1.39 -4.14
CA ILE A 75 -17.39 1.50 -5.57
C ILE A 75 -18.22 2.76 -5.92
N ASP A 76 -18.95 3.31 -4.98
CA ASP A 76 -19.78 4.51 -5.12
C ASP A 76 -19.06 5.79 -4.65
N LYS A 77 -17.78 5.71 -4.30
CA LYS A 77 -16.98 6.84 -3.82
C LYS A 77 -16.21 7.49 -4.98
N TYR A 78 -15.75 8.71 -4.74
CA TYR A 78 -15.01 9.52 -5.72
C TYR A 78 -13.67 9.98 -5.16
N GLY A 79 -12.76 10.32 -6.08
CA GLY A 79 -11.45 10.86 -5.77
C GLY A 79 -10.46 9.79 -5.35
N ILE A 80 -9.44 10.16 -4.59
CA ILE A 80 -8.35 9.26 -4.20
C ILE A 80 -8.62 8.70 -2.80
N ILE A 81 -8.40 7.40 -2.64
CA ILE A 81 -8.47 6.69 -1.35
C ILE A 81 -7.24 5.79 -1.21
N ASN A 82 -6.48 5.99 -0.14
CA ASN A 82 -5.42 5.07 0.26
C ASN A 82 -6.04 3.81 0.87
N VAL A 83 -5.63 2.64 0.37
CA VAL A 83 -6.17 1.34 0.79
C VAL A 83 -5.04 0.42 1.23
N GLY A 84 -5.09 -0.03 2.46
CA GLY A 84 -4.09 -0.91 3.04
C GLY A 84 -4.46 -1.37 4.43
N GLY A 85 -3.67 -2.29 4.96
CA GLY A 85 -3.82 -2.83 6.30
C GLY A 85 -3.06 -2.04 7.37
N LYS A 86 -2.81 -2.72 8.48
CA LYS A 86 -2.03 -2.16 9.60
C LYS A 86 -0.59 -1.85 9.18
N ILE A 87 -0.05 -0.73 9.66
CA ILE A 87 1.38 -0.39 9.51
C ILE A 87 2.24 -1.40 10.25
N GLN A 88 3.10 -2.09 9.52
CA GLN A 88 4.07 -3.05 10.08
C GLN A 88 5.22 -3.28 9.10
N SER A 89 6.27 -3.98 9.53
CA SER A 89 7.32 -4.41 8.60
C SER A 89 6.79 -5.51 7.66
N VAL A 90 7.39 -5.62 6.47
CA VAL A 90 7.05 -6.71 5.54
C VAL A 90 7.32 -8.08 6.21
N TYR A 91 8.36 -8.17 7.03
CA TYR A 91 8.68 -9.39 7.77
C TYR A 91 7.59 -9.74 8.80
N ASP A 92 7.13 -8.76 9.61
CA ASP A 92 6.11 -9.03 10.63
C ASP A 92 4.76 -9.38 10.00
N PHE A 93 4.44 -8.79 8.83
CA PHE A 93 3.28 -9.18 8.05
C PHE A 93 3.38 -10.63 7.57
N ALA A 94 4.45 -10.97 6.88
CA ALA A 94 4.63 -12.27 6.25
C ALA A 94 4.79 -13.43 7.25
N LYS A 95 5.38 -13.16 8.43
CA LYS A 95 5.60 -14.15 9.49
C LYS A 95 4.30 -14.73 10.04
N LYS A 96 3.18 -14.01 9.93
CA LYS A 96 1.86 -14.51 10.40
C LYS A 96 1.42 -15.77 9.66
N ASP A 97 1.69 -15.84 8.35
CA ASP A 97 1.34 -16.99 7.52
C ASP A 97 2.49 -17.96 7.34
N ASN A 98 3.72 -17.47 7.39
CA ASN A 98 4.92 -18.28 7.21
C ASN A 98 5.93 -18.05 8.35
N PRO A 99 5.81 -18.78 9.48
CA PRO A 99 6.74 -18.66 10.61
C PRO A 99 8.19 -18.94 10.25
N LYS A 100 8.46 -19.68 9.15
CA LYS A 100 9.81 -20.07 8.68
C LYS A 100 10.41 -19.04 7.72
N ILE A 101 9.73 -17.91 7.44
CA ILE A 101 10.23 -16.90 6.50
C ILE A 101 11.57 -16.32 6.95
N LYS A 102 12.51 -16.20 6.04
CA LYS A 102 13.83 -15.64 6.34
C LYS A 102 13.77 -14.11 6.43
N LYS A 103 14.30 -13.59 7.53
CA LYS A 103 14.45 -12.15 7.77
C LYS A 103 15.62 -11.60 6.96
N ILE A 104 15.38 -10.51 6.23
CA ILE A 104 16.42 -9.76 5.52
C ILE A 104 16.26 -8.26 5.79
N ILE A 105 17.27 -7.48 5.44
CA ILE A 105 17.27 -6.01 5.52
C ILE A 105 17.61 -5.42 4.16
N VAL A 106 17.03 -4.27 3.85
CA VAL A 106 17.50 -3.40 2.76
C VAL A 106 18.80 -2.77 3.21
N LYS A 107 19.90 -2.98 2.47
CA LYS A 107 21.26 -2.56 2.87
C LYS A 107 21.53 -1.10 2.54
N THR A 108 21.01 -0.60 1.43
CA THR A 108 21.21 0.78 1.00
C THR A 108 19.89 1.51 0.81
N LYS A 109 19.86 2.80 1.18
CA LYS A 109 18.65 3.65 1.02
C LYS A 109 18.25 3.88 -0.45
N ASN A 110 19.16 3.59 -1.38
CA ASN A 110 18.94 3.78 -2.82
C ASN A 110 18.30 2.56 -3.49
N GLU A 111 18.29 1.39 -2.82
CA GLU A 111 17.68 0.18 -3.37
C GLU A 111 16.16 0.25 -3.32
N MET A 112 15.61 0.76 -2.21
CA MET A 112 14.17 0.77 -1.97
C MET A 112 13.81 1.77 -0.86
N PRO A 113 12.70 2.51 -1.00
CA PRO A 113 12.18 3.35 0.08
C PRO A 113 11.81 2.52 1.30
N LEU A 114 12.31 2.92 2.49
CA LEU A 114 12.16 2.13 3.72
C LEU A 114 10.81 2.33 4.43
N ASN A 115 10.12 3.43 4.16
CA ASN A 115 8.85 3.74 4.79
C ASN A 115 7.81 4.16 3.74
N GLN A 116 7.07 3.17 3.27
CA GLN A 116 6.05 3.32 2.22
C GLN A 116 4.64 3.36 2.80
N THR A 117 4.52 3.64 4.11
CA THR A 117 3.23 3.61 4.78
C THR A 117 2.32 4.77 4.34
N MET A 118 1.04 4.48 4.27
CA MET A 118 -0.02 5.42 3.91
C MET A 118 -0.90 5.72 5.11
N ASP A 119 -1.43 6.93 5.19
CA ASP A 119 -2.57 7.26 6.04
C ASP A 119 -3.82 6.61 5.44
N ILE A 120 -4.50 5.77 6.22
CA ILE A 120 -5.71 5.06 5.82
C ILE A 120 -6.95 5.51 6.62
N ASN A 121 -6.90 6.67 7.27
CA ASN A 121 -8.02 7.15 8.09
C ASN A 121 -9.28 7.35 7.25
N LYS A 122 -9.15 7.88 6.02
CA LYS A 122 -10.28 8.00 5.10
C LYS A 122 -10.93 6.64 4.80
N LEU A 123 -10.12 5.61 4.53
CA LEU A 123 -10.61 4.24 4.36
C LEU A 123 -11.36 3.74 5.59
N LYS A 124 -10.77 3.88 6.79
CA LYS A 124 -11.39 3.42 8.04
C LYS A 124 -12.77 4.02 8.26
N ILE A 125 -12.92 5.33 8.02
CA ILE A 125 -14.21 6.01 8.13
C ILE A 125 -15.25 5.39 7.18
N ILE A 126 -14.86 5.17 5.91
CA ILE A 126 -15.76 4.61 4.88
C ILE A 126 -16.20 3.19 5.21
N VAL A 127 -15.28 2.34 5.68
CA VAL A 127 -15.59 0.93 5.98
C VAL A 127 -16.17 0.70 7.37
N GLY A 128 -16.27 1.75 8.22
CA GLY A 128 -16.81 1.67 9.57
C GLY A 128 -15.88 0.99 10.57
N GLN A 129 -14.56 1.06 10.36
CA GLN A 129 -13.55 0.58 11.31
C GLN A 129 -13.13 1.72 12.25
N LYS A 130 -13.16 1.44 13.56
CA LYS A 130 -12.64 2.34 14.60
C LYS A 130 -11.13 2.17 14.78
#